data_f018f398cb6f4a4ea9b3ac7cc134b114
#
_entry.id   f018f398cb6f4a4ea9b3ac7cc134b114
#
_cell.length_a   1.000
_cell.length_b   1.000
_cell.length_c   1.000
_cell.angle_alpha   90.00
_cell.angle_beta   90.00
_cell.angle_gamma   90.00
#
_symmetry.space_group_name_H-M   'P 1'
#
loop_
_entity.id
_entity.type
_entity.pdbx_description
1 polymer ?
#
loop_
_entity_poly.entity_id
_entity_poly.type
_entity_poly.pdbx_seq_one_letter_code
_entity_poly.pdbx_strand_id
1 'polypeptide(L)'
;MNKKHGIRHYRLILVCLMLSALAWFAVKMSKNYTQIYALEIEFVNLPNGKMVSYQSDSVMTVEVSSKGMFLMSLDLKTKHILIDYKAVTTPTQRQSSYVSIQTKRLKDYLIENRNFPQNTVVIEPKRVSLEMRNGK
;
A
#
# COMPACT_ATOMS: atom_id res chain seq x y z
N MET A 1 51.06 -29.30 15.83
CA MET A 1 50.49 -29.12 14.51
C MET A 1 49.15 -28.48 14.58
N ASN A 2 49.08 -27.22 14.21
CA ASN A 2 48.04 -26.26 14.64
C ASN A 2 46.91 -26.07 13.59
N LYS A 3 46.07 -27.09 13.39
CA LYS A 3 44.81 -26.91 12.60
C LYS A 3 43.71 -26.13 13.35
N LYS A 4 43.81 -25.97 14.64
CA LYS A 4 42.79 -25.29 15.45
C LYS A 4 42.83 -23.74 15.34
N HIS A 5 43.91 -23.13 14.92
CA HIS A 5 44.03 -21.69 14.78
C HIS A 5 43.32 -21.14 13.54
N GLY A 6 43.33 -21.88 12.44
CA GLY A 6 42.64 -21.47 11.19
C GLY A 6 41.13 -21.32 11.35
N ILE A 7 40.50 -22.27 12.06
CA ILE A 7 39.02 -22.28 12.21
C ILE A 7 38.53 -21.10 13.07
N ARG A 8 39.30 -20.63 14.06
CA ARG A 8 38.95 -19.48 14.88
C ARG A 8 38.98 -18.17 14.07
N HIS A 9 39.98 -18.03 13.19
CA HIS A 9 40.10 -16.86 12.33
C HIS A 9 38.97 -16.78 11.29
N TYR A 10 38.58 -17.89 10.69
CA TYR A 10 37.47 -17.95 9.77
C TYR A 10 36.15 -17.56 10.44
N ARG A 11 35.88 -18.01 11.64
CA ARG A 11 34.67 -17.62 12.40
C ARG A 11 34.66 -16.11 12.72
N LEU A 12 35.80 -15.55 13.07
CA LEU A 12 35.93 -14.12 13.35
C LEU A 12 35.69 -13.29 12.08
N ILE A 13 36.28 -13.68 10.95
CA ILE A 13 36.08 -13.03 9.67
C ILE A 13 34.63 -13.11 9.25
N LEU A 14 33.99 -14.26 9.41
CA LEU A 14 32.58 -14.46 9.07
C LEU A 14 31.65 -13.59 9.93
N VAL A 15 31.90 -13.49 11.22
CA VAL A 15 31.15 -12.62 12.12
C VAL A 15 31.33 -11.15 11.75
N CYS A 16 32.56 -10.70 11.47
CA CYS A 16 32.81 -9.33 11.03
C CYS A 16 32.12 -9.03 9.68
N LEU A 17 32.13 -9.98 8.75
CA LEU A 17 31.44 -9.84 7.47
C LEU A 17 29.93 -9.70 7.66
N MET A 18 29.32 -10.56 8.50
CA MET A 18 27.89 -10.48 8.80
C MET A 18 27.51 -9.14 9.47
N LEU A 19 28.31 -8.69 10.46
CA LEU A 19 28.07 -7.40 11.13
C LEU A 19 28.16 -6.23 10.14
N SER A 20 29.15 -6.25 9.24
CA SER A 20 29.31 -5.23 8.21
C SER A 20 28.14 -5.23 7.24
N ALA A 21 27.66 -6.39 6.82
CA ALA A 21 26.51 -6.53 5.94
C ALA A 21 25.22 -6.03 6.62
N LEU A 22 25.03 -6.37 7.90
CA LEU A 22 23.88 -5.87 8.69
C LEU A 22 23.92 -4.35 8.86
N ALA A 23 25.08 -3.79 9.19
CA ALA A 23 25.25 -2.34 9.32
C ALA A 23 24.96 -1.63 7.98
N TRP A 24 25.49 -2.13 6.89
CA TRP A 24 25.21 -1.60 5.56
C TRP A 24 23.73 -1.68 5.21
N PHE A 25 23.09 -2.82 5.46
CA PHE A 25 21.67 -3.02 5.23
C PHE A 25 20.83 -2.03 6.06
N ALA A 26 21.14 -1.87 7.35
CA ALA A 26 20.43 -0.92 8.21
C ALA A 26 20.53 0.52 7.70
N VAL A 27 21.73 0.94 7.27
CA VAL A 27 21.93 2.28 6.68
C VAL A 27 21.16 2.43 5.38
N LYS A 28 21.17 1.43 4.51
CA LYS A 28 20.42 1.48 3.24
C LYS A 28 18.91 1.54 3.49
N MET A 29 18.39 0.70 4.39
CA MET A 29 16.96 0.67 4.71
C MET A 29 16.47 1.90 5.47
N SER A 30 17.35 2.67 6.09
CA SER A 30 17.02 3.92 6.76
C SER A 30 16.81 5.11 5.82
N LYS A 31 17.25 5.00 4.56
CA LYS A 31 17.07 6.06 3.56
C LYS A 31 15.62 6.10 3.06
N ASN A 32 15.21 7.29 2.63
CA ASN A 32 13.91 7.46 1.97
C ASN A 32 14.03 7.04 0.50
N TYR A 33 13.06 6.29 0.06
CA TYR A 33 12.88 5.87 -1.32
C TYR A 33 11.47 6.24 -1.77
N THR A 34 11.33 6.47 -3.06
CA THR A 34 10.04 6.69 -3.70
C THR A 34 9.73 5.48 -4.58
N GLN A 35 8.56 4.90 -4.37
CA GLN A 35 8.07 3.75 -5.12
C GLN A 35 6.66 4.01 -5.64
N ILE A 36 6.36 3.45 -6.80
CA ILE A 36 5.04 3.53 -7.43
C ILE A 36 4.37 2.17 -7.25
N TYR A 37 3.16 2.19 -6.70
CA TYR A 37 2.33 1.00 -6.49
C TYR A 37 1.05 1.08 -7.31
N ALA A 38 0.72 -0.02 -7.96
CA ALA A 38 -0.60 -0.23 -8.56
C ALA A 38 -1.44 -1.03 -7.56
N LEU A 39 -2.48 -0.40 -7.04
CA LEU A 39 -3.37 -0.95 -6.02
C LEU A 39 -4.70 -1.31 -6.66
N GLU A 40 -5.09 -2.57 -6.57
CA GLU A 40 -6.44 -2.98 -6.95
C GLU A 40 -7.42 -2.57 -5.85
N ILE A 41 -8.40 -1.77 -6.20
CA ILE A 41 -9.42 -1.27 -5.28
C ILE A 41 -10.73 -2.03 -5.46
N GLU A 42 -11.25 -2.51 -4.34
CA GLU A 42 -12.56 -3.14 -4.27
C GLU A 42 -13.40 -2.44 -3.20
N PHE A 43 -14.63 -2.09 -3.54
CA PHE A 43 -15.54 -1.44 -2.60
C PHE A 43 -16.36 -2.48 -1.84
N VAL A 44 -16.33 -2.35 -0.52
CA VAL A 44 -17.11 -3.18 0.42
C VAL A 44 -18.13 -2.33 1.16
N ASN A 45 -19.03 -2.99 1.90
CA ASN A 45 -20.09 -2.33 2.67
C ASN A 45 -21.02 -1.44 1.82
N LEU A 46 -21.36 -1.93 0.63
CA LEU A 46 -22.34 -1.28 -0.23
C LEU A 46 -23.70 -1.16 0.46
N PRO A 47 -24.54 -0.18 0.08
CA PRO A 47 -25.89 -0.07 0.61
C PRO A 47 -26.70 -1.35 0.34
N ASN A 48 -27.59 -1.70 1.26
CA ASN A 48 -28.40 -2.92 1.18
C ASN A 48 -29.09 -3.08 -0.18
N GLY A 49 -28.90 -4.24 -0.79
CA GLY A 49 -29.53 -4.59 -2.06
C GLY A 49 -28.87 -3.96 -3.30
N LYS A 50 -27.76 -3.27 -3.15
CA LYS A 50 -27.01 -2.71 -4.30
C LYS A 50 -25.73 -3.50 -4.56
N MET A 51 -25.43 -3.67 -5.85
CA MET A 51 -24.17 -4.25 -6.35
C MET A 51 -23.49 -3.25 -7.29
N VAL A 52 -22.17 -3.25 -7.30
CA VAL A 52 -21.40 -2.49 -8.29
C VAL A 52 -21.58 -3.18 -9.64
N SER A 53 -22.23 -2.51 -10.56
CA SER A 53 -22.47 -3.00 -11.93
C SER A 53 -21.34 -2.58 -12.86
N TYR A 54 -20.77 -1.41 -12.61
CA TYR A 54 -19.65 -0.86 -13.36
C TYR A 54 -18.74 -0.01 -12.46
N GLN A 55 -17.46 -0.15 -12.65
CA GLN A 55 -16.43 0.68 -12.02
C GLN A 55 -15.48 1.20 -13.10
N SER A 56 -15.28 2.52 -13.17
CA SER A 56 -14.46 3.11 -14.24
C SER A 56 -13.00 2.65 -14.18
N ASP A 57 -12.47 2.55 -12.96
CA ASP A 57 -11.09 2.19 -12.70
C ASP A 57 -11.03 1.28 -11.49
N SER A 58 -10.50 0.08 -11.67
CA SER A 58 -10.27 -0.88 -10.59
C SER A 58 -8.85 -0.82 -10.04
N VAL A 59 -7.95 -0.09 -10.71
CA VAL A 59 -6.56 0.05 -10.32
C VAL A 59 -6.26 1.51 -10.05
N MET A 60 -5.66 1.76 -8.90
CA MET A 60 -5.19 3.09 -8.49
C MET A 60 -3.67 3.08 -8.41
N THR A 61 -3.04 3.99 -9.12
CA THR A 61 -1.59 4.17 -9.09
C THR A 61 -1.21 5.23 -8.07
N VAL A 62 -0.41 4.84 -7.09
CA VAL A 62 0.04 5.73 -6.01
C VAL A 62 1.56 5.78 -5.96
N GLU A 63 2.09 6.96 -5.71
CA GLU A 63 3.49 7.18 -5.41
C GLU A 63 3.65 7.34 -3.90
N VAL A 64 4.51 6.53 -3.30
CA VAL A 64 4.78 6.53 -1.88
C VAL A 64 6.24 6.80 -1.63
N SER A 65 6.54 7.84 -0.88
CA SER A 65 7.89 8.16 -0.41
C SER A 65 8.01 7.81 1.08
N SER A 66 8.85 6.85 1.40
CA SER A 66 9.08 6.46 2.80
C SER A 66 10.42 5.72 2.96
N LYS A 67 10.73 5.35 4.20
CA LYS A 67 11.92 4.53 4.49
C LYS A 67 11.81 3.16 3.83
N GLY A 68 12.95 2.64 3.36
CA GLY A 68 12.98 1.38 2.62
C GLY A 68 12.36 0.20 3.35
N MET A 69 12.55 0.11 4.69
CA MET A 69 11.92 -0.93 5.52
C MET A 69 10.38 -0.85 5.49
N PHE A 70 9.81 0.36 5.51
CA PHE A 70 8.36 0.55 5.42
C PHE A 70 7.83 0.18 4.04
N LEU A 71 8.51 0.62 2.97
CA LEU A 71 8.12 0.29 1.59
C LEU A 71 8.14 -1.22 1.34
N MET A 72 9.15 -1.93 1.88
CA MET A 72 9.21 -3.38 1.78
C MET A 72 8.02 -4.05 2.49
N SER A 73 7.61 -3.54 3.66
CA SER A 73 6.43 -4.05 4.36
C SER A 73 5.12 -3.76 3.62
N LEU A 74 5.07 -2.65 2.90
CA LEU A 74 3.93 -2.25 2.09
C LEU A 74 3.79 -3.14 0.85
N ASP A 75 4.88 -3.41 0.16
CA ASP A 75 4.92 -4.26 -1.04
C ASP A 75 4.40 -5.68 -0.76
N LEU A 76 4.71 -6.23 0.41
CA LEU A 76 4.25 -7.54 0.83
C LEU A 76 2.74 -7.61 1.16
N LYS A 77 2.11 -6.48 1.51
CA LYS A 77 0.75 -6.44 2.06
C LYS A 77 -0.31 -5.89 1.11
N THR A 78 0.06 -5.20 0.03
CA THR A 78 -0.85 -4.22 -0.55
C THR A 78 -1.04 -4.38 -2.06
N LYS A 79 -1.50 -5.54 -2.51
CA LYS A 79 -1.98 -5.64 -3.91
C LYS A 79 -3.49 -5.39 -4.03
N HIS A 80 -4.26 -5.84 -3.05
CA HIS A 80 -5.71 -5.65 -2.98
C HIS A 80 -6.08 -4.76 -1.80
N ILE A 81 -6.84 -3.71 -2.05
CA ILE A 81 -7.34 -2.81 -1.02
C ILE A 81 -8.86 -2.83 -1.02
N LEU A 82 -9.40 -3.27 0.12
CA LEU A 82 -10.83 -3.16 0.39
C LEU A 82 -11.12 -1.76 0.92
N ILE A 83 -11.94 -1.00 0.22
CA ILE A 83 -12.35 0.35 0.60
C ILE A 83 -13.79 0.32 1.07
N ASP A 84 -14.02 0.80 2.29
CA ASP A 84 -15.37 0.93 2.82
C ASP A 84 -16.12 2.05 2.05
N TYR A 85 -17.11 1.63 1.26
CA TYR A 85 -17.92 2.55 0.49
C TYR A 85 -18.56 3.65 1.36
N LYS A 86 -18.98 3.30 2.58
CA LYS A 86 -19.59 4.26 3.52
C LYS A 86 -18.59 5.29 4.03
N ALA A 87 -17.33 4.95 4.13
CA ALA A 87 -16.29 5.88 4.60
C ALA A 87 -15.93 6.94 3.55
N VAL A 88 -15.97 6.57 2.27
CA VAL A 88 -15.54 7.46 1.17
C VAL A 88 -16.68 8.21 0.47
N THR A 89 -17.94 7.90 0.80
CA THR A 89 -19.13 8.53 0.20
C THR A 89 -19.94 9.34 1.20
N THR A 90 -20.61 10.40 0.71
CA THR A 90 -21.55 11.17 1.52
C THR A 90 -22.94 10.49 1.57
N PRO A 91 -23.77 10.79 2.57
CA PRO A 91 -25.14 10.25 2.64
C PRO A 91 -25.96 10.48 1.38
N THR A 92 -25.83 11.64 0.76
CA THR A 92 -26.52 11.99 -0.49
C THR A 92 -26.05 11.14 -1.66
N GLN A 93 -24.76 10.87 -1.76
CA GLN A 93 -24.19 10.03 -2.82
C GLN A 93 -24.64 8.57 -2.70
N ARG A 94 -24.90 8.08 -1.48
CA ARG A 94 -25.32 6.68 -1.24
C ARG A 94 -26.72 6.38 -1.80
N GLN A 95 -27.56 7.38 -2.01
CA GLN A 95 -28.89 7.23 -2.58
C GLN A 95 -28.85 7.18 -4.11
N SER A 96 -27.81 7.70 -4.73
CA SER A 96 -27.66 7.75 -6.17
C SER A 96 -27.24 6.37 -6.74
N SER A 97 -27.71 6.07 -7.93
CA SER A 97 -27.25 4.90 -8.70
C SER A 97 -25.90 5.13 -9.38
N TYR A 98 -25.51 6.37 -9.55
CA TYR A 98 -24.22 6.77 -10.10
C TYR A 98 -23.45 7.62 -9.09
N VAL A 99 -22.26 7.21 -8.74
CA VAL A 99 -21.43 7.86 -7.73
C VAL A 99 -20.04 8.11 -8.29
N SER A 100 -19.58 9.35 -8.18
CA SER A 100 -18.20 9.73 -8.50
C SER A 100 -17.44 10.04 -7.21
N ILE A 101 -16.43 9.24 -6.93
CA ILE A 101 -15.59 9.40 -5.75
C ILE A 101 -14.30 10.11 -6.15
N GLN A 102 -14.03 11.23 -5.48
CA GLN A 102 -12.79 11.96 -5.69
C GLN A 102 -11.61 11.19 -5.10
N THR A 103 -10.53 11.13 -5.83
CA THR A 103 -9.28 10.47 -5.41
C THR A 103 -8.74 10.99 -4.08
N LYS A 104 -8.97 12.29 -3.77
CA LYS A 104 -8.59 12.85 -2.47
C LYS A 104 -9.19 12.07 -1.30
N ARG A 105 -10.47 11.68 -1.37
CA ARG A 105 -11.12 10.88 -0.32
C ARG A 105 -10.55 9.47 -0.22
N LEU A 106 -10.19 8.87 -1.35
CA LEU A 106 -9.52 7.57 -1.38
C LEU A 106 -8.14 7.66 -0.73
N LYS A 107 -7.39 8.72 -1.02
CA LYS A 107 -6.10 9.01 -0.39
C LYS A 107 -6.23 9.16 1.12
N ASP A 108 -7.16 9.98 1.59
CA ASP A 108 -7.38 10.21 3.01
C ASP A 108 -7.75 8.89 3.72
N TYR A 109 -8.59 8.06 3.09
CA TYR A 109 -8.92 6.72 3.59
C TYR A 109 -7.70 5.81 3.70
N LEU A 110 -6.81 5.81 2.71
CA LEU A 110 -5.57 5.02 2.74
C LEU A 110 -4.64 5.45 3.88
N ILE A 111 -4.51 6.75 4.10
CA ILE A 111 -3.67 7.30 5.16
C ILE A 111 -4.23 6.94 6.53
N GLU A 112 -5.53 7.11 6.75
CA GLU A 112 -6.18 6.88 8.04
C GLU A 112 -6.35 5.41 8.38
N ASN A 113 -6.74 4.58 7.43
CA ASN A 113 -7.15 3.20 7.69
C ASN A 113 -6.12 2.15 7.26
N ARG A 114 -5.17 2.50 6.42
CA ARG A 114 -4.16 1.58 5.88
C ARG A 114 -2.72 1.98 6.21
N ASN A 115 -2.54 2.97 7.06
CA ASN A 115 -1.23 3.45 7.51
C ASN A 115 -0.29 3.88 6.37
N PHE A 116 -0.85 4.39 5.28
CA PHE A 116 -0.04 5.00 4.23
C PHE A 116 0.61 6.29 4.73
N PRO A 117 1.83 6.63 4.29
CA PRO A 117 2.46 7.89 4.64
C PRO A 117 1.65 9.08 4.15
N GLN A 118 1.69 10.18 4.89
CA GLN A 118 0.96 11.41 4.53
C GLN A 118 1.43 12.04 3.22
N ASN A 119 2.66 11.79 2.83
CA ASN A 119 3.23 12.23 1.57
C ASN A 119 2.93 11.31 0.38
N THR A 120 2.00 10.36 0.54
CA THR A 120 1.49 9.55 -0.56
C THR A 120 0.79 10.43 -1.59
N VAL A 121 1.14 10.30 -2.85
CA VAL A 121 0.53 11.01 -3.98
C VAL A 121 -0.20 10.01 -4.85
N VAL A 122 -1.45 10.27 -5.17
CA VAL A 122 -2.20 9.47 -6.14
C VAL A 122 -1.97 10.04 -7.53
N ILE A 123 -1.42 9.23 -8.41
CA ILE A 123 -1.10 9.62 -9.78
C ILE A 123 -2.35 9.48 -10.66
N GLU A 124 -3.00 8.33 -10.58
CA GLU A 124 -4.21 7.97 -11.35
C GLU A 124 -5.09 7.02 -10.55
N PRO A 125 -6.41 7.03 -10.76
CA PRO A 125 -7.24 8.01 -11.49
C PRO A 125 -7.55 9.26 -10.65
N LYS A 126 -7.93 10.35 -11.30
CA LYS A 126 -8.40 11.57 -10.58
C LYS A 126 -9.77 11.40 -9.94
N ARG A 127 -10.59 10.51 -10.47
CA ARG A 127 -11.92 10.14 -9.96
C ARG A 127 -12.21 8.70 -10.29
N VAL A 128 -12.90 8.02 -9.40
CA VAL A 128 -13.47 6.69 -9.64
C VAL A 128 -14.97 6.82 -9.70
N SER A 129 -15.54 6.41 -10.81
CA SER A 129 -17.00 6.42 -11.03
C SER A 129 -17.54 5.02 -10.84
N LEU A 130 -18.59 4.91 -10.04
CA LEU A 130 -19.29 3.66 -9.76
C LEU A 130 -20.74 3.77 -10.25
N GLU A 131 -21.20 2.77 -10.96
CA GLU A 131 -22.59 2.57 -11.24
C GLU A 131 -23.10 1.38 -10.43
N MET A 132 -24.17 1.62 -9.71
CA MET A 132 -24.78 0.62 -8.84
C MET A 132 -26.14 0.20 -9.41
N ARG A 133 -26.36 -1.11 -9.42
CA ARG A 133 -27.63 -1.73 -9.79
C ARG A 133 -28.25 -2.39 -8.57
N ASN A 134 -29.58 -2.37 -8.49
CA ASN A 134 -30.27 -3.17 -7.50
C ASN A 134 -30.01 -4.64 -7.79
N GLY A 135 -29.37 -5.33 -6.81
CA GLY A 135 -29.24 -6.77 -6.83
C GLY A 135 -30.63 -7.39 -6.66
N LYS A 136 -30.96 -8.31 -7.52
CA LYS A 136 -32.15 -9.15 -7.31
C LYS A 136 -31.85 -10.20 -6.27
#